data_b589e88db9bf0923899ef54d264ca2eb
#
_entry.id   b589e88db9bf0923899ef54d264ca2eb
#
_cell.length_a   1.000
_cell.length_b   1.000
_cell.length_c   1.000
_cell.angle_alpha   90.00
_cell.angle_beta   90.00
_cell.angle_gamma   90.00
#
_symmetry.space_group_name_H-M   'P 1'
#
loop_
_entity.id
_entity.type
_entity.pdbx_description
1 polymer ?
#
loop_
_entity_poly.entity_id
_entity_poly.type
_entity_poly.pdbx_seq_one_letter_code
_entity_poly.pdbx_strand_id
1 'polypeptide(L)'
;MDAVIREVKANRFMFSADGVSQVLYMDQIYYLEIFNHYVVLHTIDNEFTFRATLKDVLAQLPLGYFGLPHQSYIVNFAHVKTATQKEIRLTNGICIPISRRKQKDFEKQFYLFLGR
;
A
#
# COMPACT_ATOMS: atom_id res chain seq x y z
N MET A 1 -19.61 -18.85 -6.59
CA MET A 1 -18.71 -18.67 -7.73
C MET A 1 -18.29 -17.21 -7.90
N ASP A 2 -19.23 -16.29 -7.98
CA ASP A 2 -18.92 -14.86 -8.14
C ASP A 2 -18.10 -14.28 -6.98
N ALA A 3 -18.37 -14.73 -5.75
CA ALA A 3 -17.63 -14.26 -4.58
C ALA A 3 -16.15 -14.66 -4.65
N VAL A 4 -15.86 -15.87 -5.13
CA VAL A 4 -14.48 -16.35 -5.26
C VAL A 4 -13.73 -15.55 -6.33
N ILE A 5 -14.38 -15.28 -7.46
CA ILE A 5 -13.79 -14.48 -8.54
C ILE A 5 -13.52 -13.05 -8.04
N ARG A 6 -14.46 -12.50 -7.26
CA ARG A 6 -14.34 -11.16 -6.70
C ARG A 6 -13.17 -11.07 -5.71
N GLU A 7 -12.99 -12.09 -4.87
CA GLU A 7 -11.86 -12.17 -3.94
C GLU A 7 -10.53 -12.23 -4.66
N VAL A 8 -10.44 -13.02 -5.72
CA VAL A 8 -9.21 -13.12 -6.52
C VAL A 8 -8.86 -11.76 -7.12
N LYS A 9 -9.83 -11.04 -7.68
CA LYS A 9 -9.59 -9.70 -8.23
C LYS A 9 -9.18 -8.71 -7.16
N ALA A 10 -9.84 -8.74 -5.99
CA ALA A 10 -9.55 -7.84 -4.89
C ALA A 10 -8.16 -8.09 -4.29
N ASN A 11 -7.58 -9.29 -4.49
CA ASN A 11 -6.27 -9.64 -3.96
C ASN A 11 -5.12 -9.35 -4.92
N ARG A 12 -5.39 -8.78 -6.09
CA ARG A 12 -4.37 -8.56 -7.11
C ARG A 12 -4.22 -7.09 -7.43
N PHE A 13 -2.97 -6.72 -7.70
CA PHE A 13 -2.60 -5.40 -8.17
C PHE A 13 -1.92 -5.53 -9.52
N MET A 14 -2.35 -4.74 -10.50
CA MET A 14 -1.83 -4.79 -11.86
C MET A 14 -1.20 -3.46 -12.25
N PHE A 15 -0.06 -3.53 -12.93
CA PHE A 15 0.60 -2.35 -13.48
C PHE A 15 1.43 -2.73 -14.69
N SER A 16 1.79 -1.74 -15.50
CA SER A 16 2.69 -1.92 -16.64
C SER A 16 4.02 -1.24 -16.34
N ALA A 17 5.10 -1.98 -16.52
CA ALA A 17 6.46 -1.46 -16.41
C ALA A 17 7.27 -1.97 -17.60
N ASP A 18 7.89 -1.05 -18.34
CA ASP A 18 8.72 -1.35 -19.52
C ASP A 18 8.00 -2.21 -20.55
N GLY A 19 6.71 -1.94 -20.77
CA GLY A 19 5.90 -2.65 -21.75
C GLY A 19 5.43 -4.03 -21.29
N VAL A 20 5.71 -4.41 -20.06
CA VAL A 20 5.31 -5.70 -19.50
C VAL A 20 4.22 -5.48 -18.47
N SER A 21 3.13 -6.22 -18.60
CA SER A 21 2.08 -6.21 -17.58
C SER A 21 2.49 -7.10 -16.42
N GLN A 22 2.48 -6.52 -15.21
CA GLN A 22 2.82 -7.22 -13.97
C GLN A 22 1.57 -7.41 -13.14
N VAL A 23 1.46 -8.56 -12.50
CA VAL A 23 0.36 -8.87 -11.58
C VAL A 23 0.96 -9.36 -10.28
N LEU A 24 0.62 -8.70 -9.19
CA LEU A 24 1.08 -9.05 -7.84
C LEU A 24 -0.12 -9.36 -6.95
N TYR A 25 0.08 -10.24 -5.97
CA TYR A 25 -0.90 -10.37 -4.90
C TYR A 25 -0.72 -9.22 -3.92
N MET A 26 -1.82 -8.74 -3.35
CA MET A 26 -1.78 -7.59 -2.43
C MET A 26 -0.88 -7.82 -1.23
N ASP A 27 -0.81 -9.05 -0.71
CA ASP A 27 0.02 -9.38 0.45
C ASP A 27 1.52 -9.35 0.15
N GLN A 28 1.90 -9.34 -1.13
CA GLN A 28 3.30 -9.17 -1.52
C GLN A 28 3.77 -7.72 -1.45
N ILE A 29 2.83 -6.78 -1.43
CA ILE A 29 3.14 -5.35 -1.43
C ILE A 29 3.37 -4.89 0.00
N TYR A 30 4.54 -4.31 0.28
CA TYR A 30 4.86 -3.74 1.58
C TYR A 30 4.43 -2.28 1.66
N TYR A 31 4.87 -1.50 0.68
CA TYR A 31 4.49 -0.09 0.60
C TYR A 31 4.75 0.42 -0.80
N LEU A 32 4.18 1.59 -1.09
CA LEU A 32 4.38 2.29 -2.36
C LEU A 32 4.84 3.71 -2.06
N GLU A 33 5.79 4.19 -2.85
CA GLU A 33 6.22 5.58 -2.83
C GLU A 33 5.59 6.29 -4.02
N ILE A 34 5.04 7.48 -3.77
CA ILE A 34 4.33 8.25 -4.79
C ILE A 34 5.15 9.49 -5.13
N PHE A 35 5.54 9.60 -6.39
CA PHE A 35 6.28 10.75 -6.92
C PHE A 35 5.47 11.33 -8.08
N ASN A 36 4.66 12.32 -7.83
CA ASN A 36 3.91 13.01 -8.88
C ASN A 36 3.26 12.06 -9.90
N HIS A 37 4.01 11.62 -10.93
CA HIS A 37 3.51 10.72 -11.98
C HIS A 37 4.14 9.33 -11.97
N TYR A 38 4.99 9.04 -10.98
CA TYR A 38 5.66 7.75 -10.86
C TYR A 38 5.37 7.13 -9.51
N VAL A 39 5.35 5.82 -9.51
CA VAL A 39 5.15 5.03 -8.31
C VAL A 39 6.29 4.03 -8.21
N VAL A 40 6.86 3.90 -7.02
CA VAL A 40 7.82 2.83 -6.72
C VAL A 40 7.11 1.87 -5.75
N LEU A 41 6.85 0.66 -6.23
CA LEU A 41 6.14 -0.37 -5.48
C LEU A 41 7.18 -1.33 -4.90
N HIS A 42 7.14 -1.52 -3.59
CA HIS A 42 8.10 -2.36 -2.86
C HIS A 42 7.45 -3.65 -2.40
N THR A 43 8.04 -4.77 -2.84
CA THR A 43 7.69 -6.10 -2.34
C THR A 43 8.83 -6.58 -1.45
N ILE A 44 8.73 -7.82 -0.94
CA ILE A 44 9.78 -8.36 -0.08
C ILE A 44 11.12 -8.50 -0.83
N ASP A 45 11.07 -8.84 -2.10
CA ASP A 45 12.28 -9.14 -2.87
C ASP A 45 12.61 -8.13 -3.96
N ASN A 46 11.65 -7.32 -4.37
CA ASN A 46 11.78 -6.47 -5.55
C ASN A 46 11.17 -5.10 -5.33
N GLU A 47 11.57 -4.19 -6.20
CA GLU A 47 10.87 -2.93 -6.36
C GLU A 47 10.58 -2.71 -7.84
N PHE A 48 9.46 -2.10 -8.12
CA PHE A 48 8.99 -1.81 -9.47
C PHE A 48 8.67 -0.33 -9.58
N THR A 49 9.18 0.30 -10.63
CA THR A 49 8.87 1.70 -10.92
C THR A 49 7.98 1.74 -12.15
N PHE A 50 6.85 2.42 -12.04
CA PHE A 50 5.93 2.55 -13.16
C PHE A 50 5.22 3.91 -13.13
N ARG A 51 4.66 4.28 -14.26
CA ARG A 51 3.96 5.57 -14.38
C ARG A 51 2.52 5.43 -13.94
N ALA A 52 2.14 6.19 -12.91
CA ALA A 52 0.78 6.22 -12.39
C ALA A 52 0.64 7.39 -11.43
N THR A 53 -0.60 7.78 -11.15
CA THR A 53 -0.91 8.78 -10.13
C THR A 53 -1.39 8.11 -8.85
N LEU A 54 -1.42 8.86 -7.75
CA LEU A 54 -1.99 8.38 -6.49
C LEU A 54 -3.43 7.87 -6.71
N LYS A 55 -4.22 8.61 -7.48
CA LYS A 55 -5.60 8.24 -7.77
C LYS A 55 -5.69 6.89 -8.47
N ASP A 56 -4.83 6.66 -9.45
CA ASP A 56 -4.79 5.39 -10.20
C ASP A 56 -4.50 4.22 -9.26
N VAL A 57 -3.52 4.41 -8.37
CA VAL A 57 -3.12 3.36 -7.42
C VAL A 57 -4.24 3.09 -6.43
N LEU A 58 -4.82 4.12 -5.83
CA LEU A 58 -5.87 3.96 -4.84
C LEU A 58 -7.10 3.27 -5.41
N ALA A 59 -7.38 3.44 -6.69
CA ALA A 59 -8.51 2.80 -7.36
C ALA A 59 -8.38 1.27 -7.38
N GLN A 60 -7.17 0.73 -7.28
CA GLN A 60 -6.94 -0.71 -7.29
C GLN A 60 -6.81 -1.32 -5.89
N LEU A 61 -6.52 -0.50 -4.86
CA LEU A 61 -6.26 -1.03 -3.52
C LEU A 61 -7.57 -1.32 -2.78
N PRO A 62 -7.64 -2.44 -2.07
CA PRO A 62 -8.83 -2.76 -1.29
C PRO A 62 -9.00 -1.80 -0.13
N LEU A 63 -10.22 -1.29 0.02
CA LEU A 63 -10.55 -0.31 1.05
C LEU A 63 -10.31 -0.89 2.44
N GLY A 64 -9.60 -0.14 3.27
CA GLY A 64 -9.37 -0.52 4.66
C GLY A 64 -8.15 -1.40 4.90
N TYR A 65 -7.43 -1.80 3.86
CA TYR A 65 -6.23 -2.64 4.00
C TYR A 65 -4.93 -1.89 3.79
N PHE A 66 -5.00 -0.69 3.22
CA PHE A 66 -3.85 0.18 3.01
C PHE A 66 -4.14 1.55 3.59
N GLY A 67 -3.11 2.24 4.02
CA GLY A 67 -3.24 3.57 4.58
C GLY A 67 -2.20 4.53 4.04
N LEU A 68 -2.48 5.83 4.19
CA LEU A 68 -1.59 6.90 3.76
C LEU A 68 -1.03 7.63 4.99
N PRO A 69 0.13 7.19 5.51
CA PRO A 69 0.76 7.88 6.63
C PRO A 69 1.36 9.22 6.22
N HIS A 70 1.59 9.40 4.94
CA HIS A 70 2.25 10.57 4.38
C HIS A 70 1.74 10.75 2.95
N GLN A 71 1.79 11.98 2.43
CA GLN A 71 1.34 12.25 1.06
C GLN A 71 2.12 11.47 0.00
N SER A 72 3.34 11.03 0.34
CA SER A 72 4.21 10.31 -0.58
C SER A 72 4.29 8.81 -0.33
N TYR A 73 3.54 8.27 0.61
CA TYR A 73 3.61 6.86 0.96
C TYR A 73 2.23 6.24 1.17
N ILE A 74 2.11 5.01 0.67
CA ILE A 74 0.97 4.14 0.96
C ILE A 74 1.55 2.87 1.60
N VAL A 75 1.02 2.44 2.73
CA VAL A 75 1.51 1.24 3.42
C VAL A 75 0.44 0.17 3.50
N ASN A 76 0.87 -1.07 3.41
CA ASN A 76 0.01 -2.23 3.64
C ASN A 76 -0.08 -2.46 5.15
N PHE A 77 -1.27 -2.34 5.72
CA PHE A 77 -1.47 -2.53 7.16
C PHE A 77 -1.04 -3.90 7.64
N ALA A 78 -1.17 -4.93 6.81
CA ALA A 78 -0.78 -6.30 7.17
C ALA A 78 0.72 -6.44 7.44
N HIS A 79 1.53 -5.53 6.92
CA HIS A 79 2.99 -5.55 7.11
C HIS A 79 3.48 -4.55 8.13
N VAL A 80 2.60 -3.88 8.85
CA VAL A 80 2.99 -2.95 9.91
C VAL A 80 3.37 -3.76 11.15
N LYS A 81 4.60 -3.58 11.62
CA LYS A 81 5.10 -4.22 12.84
C LYS A 81 4.87 -3.35 14.06
N THR A 82 5.25 -2.07 13.97
CA THR A 82 5.02 -1.10 15.04
C THR A 82 4.63 0.24 14.45
N ALA A 83 3.88 1.02 15.21
CA ALA A 83 3.49 2.35 14.82
C ALA A 83 3.58 3.26 16.03
N THR A 84 4.22 4.41 15.83
CA THR A 84 4.24 5.50 16.79
C THR A 84 3.48 6.68 16.20
N GLN A 85 3.46 7.81 16.88
CA GLN A 85 2.85 9.01 16.32
C GLN A 85 3.64 9.59 15.16
N LYS A 86 4.92 9.23 15.02
CA LYS A 86 5.83 9.85 14.05
C LYS A 86 6.22 8.92 12.90
N GLU A 87 6.21 7.62 13.14
CA GLU A 87 6.66 6.68 12.12
C GLU A 87 6.05 5.30 12.27
N ILE A 88 6.09 4.55 11.19
CA ILE A 88 5.67 3.17 11.12
C ILE A 88 6.90 2.34 10.80
N ARG A 89 7.04 1.21 11.48
CA ARG A 89 8.05 0.22 11.12
C ARG A 89 7.34 -0.97 10.49
N LEU A 90 7.76 -1.34 9.30
CA LEU A 90 7.25 -2.50 8.60
C LEU A 90 7.99 -3.76 9.03
N THR A 91 7.41 -4.92 8.73
CA THR A 91 7.99 -6.22 9.10
C THR A 91 9.35 -6.49 8.47
N ASN A 92 9.67 -5.81 7.36
CA ASN A 92 10.98 -5.90 6.72
C ASN A 92 12.01 -4.91 7.31
N GLY A 93 11.64 -4.16 8.36
CA GLY A 93 12.52 -3.21 9.02
C GLY A 93 12.52 -1.79 8.47
N ILE A 94 11.85 -1.56 7.36
CA ILE A 94 11.77 -0.22 6.76
C ILE A 94 10.89 0.68 7.63
N CYS A 95 11.32 1.92 7.85
CA CYS A 95 10.56 2.92 8.59
C CYS A 95 9.95 3.93 7.62
N ILE A 96 8.65 4.19 7.79
CA ILE A 96 7.90 5.14 6.97
C ILE A 96 7.44 6.28 7.89
N PRO A 97 7.69 7.54 7.52
CA PRO A 97 7.24 8.66 8.35
C PRO A 97 5.73 8.85 8.29
N ILE A 98 5.18 9.31 9.39
CA ILE A 98 3.77 9.73 9.46
C ILE A 98 3.77 11.24 9.52
N SER A 99 3.11 11.91 8.57
CA SER A 99 2.97 13.35 8.62
C SER A 99 1.98 13.73 9.72
N ARG A 100 2.22 14.89 10.34
CA ARG A 100 1.35 15.38 11.40
C ARG A 100 -0.10 15.48 10.93
N ARG A 101 -0.30 15.89 9.69
CA ARG A 101 -1.61 16.06 9.09
C ARG A 101 -2.37 14.75 8.94
N LYS A 102 -1.65 13.65 8.69
CA LYS A 102 -2.23 12.33 8.42
C LYS A 102 -2.37 11.46 9.67
N GLN A 103 -1.77 11.85 10.76
CA GLN A 103 -1.62 11.01 11.96
C GLN A 103 -2.95 10.45 12.49
N LYS A 104 -3.93 11.32 12.73
CA LYS A 104 -5.21 10.90 13.32
C LYS A 104 -5.99 9.97 12.40
N ASP A 105 -6.04 10.30 11.13
CA ASP A 105 -6.76 9.52 10.14
C ASP A 105 -6.09 8.16 9.94
N PHE A 106 -4.77 8.14 9.84
CA PHE A 106 -4.02 6.89 9.71
C PHE A 106 -4.23 5.98 10.90
N GLU A 107 -4.13 6.52 12.11
CA GLU A 107 -4.33 5.77 13.35
C GLU A 107 -5.71 5.15 13.41
N LYS A 108 -6.74 5.93 13.06
CA LYS A 108 -8.12 5.45 13.03
C LYS A 108 -8.29 4.29 12.06
N GLN A 109 -7.77 4.44 10.85
CA GLN A 109 -7.87 3.40 9.82
C GLN A 109 -7.11 2.15 10.22
N PHE A 110 -5.94 2.30 10.81
CA PHE A 110 -5.13 1.17 11.26
C PHE A 110 -5.84 0.40 12.37
N TYR A 111 -6.44 1.09 13.32
CA TYR A 111 -7.19 0.43 14.40
C TYR A 111 -8.42 -0.32 13.85
N LEU A 112 -9.09 0.23 12.85
CA LEU A 112 -10.18 -0.46 12.18
C LEU A 112 -9.70 -1.74 11.51
N PHE A 113 -8.55 -1.69 10.89
CA PHE A 113 -7.93 -2.87 10.27
C PHE A 113 -7.62 -3.94 11.32
N LEU A 114 -7.04 -3.55 12.45
CA LEU A 114 -6.69 -4.49 13.52
C LEU A 114 -7.92 -5.17 14.14
N GLY A 115 -9.07 -4.51 14.11
CA GLY A 115 -10.31 -5.05 14.63
C GLY A 115 -11.04 -6.03 13.70
N ARG A 116 -10.48 -6.30 12.55
CA ARG A 116 -11.13 -7.17 11.54
C ARG A 116 -10.86 -8.66 11.74
#